data_2d5df1abf779e7f54e5261412e4b3ed1
#
_entry.id   2d5df1abf779e7f54e5261412e4b3ed1
#
_cell.length_a   1.000
_cell.length_b   1.000
_cell.length_c   1.000
_cell.angle_alpha   90.00
_cell.angle_beta   90.00
_cell.angle_gamma   90.00
#
_symmetry.space_group_name_H-M   'P 1'
#
loop_
_entity.id
_entity.type
_entity.pdbx_description
1 polymer ?
#
loop_
_entity_poly.entity_id
_entity_poly.type
_entity_poly.pdbx_seq_one_letter_code
_entity_poly.pdbx_strand_id
1 'polypeptide(L)' 'MDKFIVTPKEDKNITMTIRIDKTLQEEYNILSAKTNRSRNELISMALRYALDNMELQNK' A
#
# COMPACT_ATOMS: atom_id res chain seq x y z
N MET A 1 18.30 -38.49 -1.40
CA MET A 1 18.15 -37.34 -0.47
C MET A 1 17.43 -36.20 -1.16
N ASP A 2 16.32 -35.83 -0.60
CA ASP A 2 15.51 -34.79 -1.19
C ASP A 2 16.12 -33.44 -0.90
N LYS A 3 16.20 -32.63 -1.93
CA LYS A 3 16.69 -31.28 -1.77
C LYS A 3 15.52 -30.38 -1.38
N PHE A 4 15.75 -29.60 -0.37
CA PHE A 4 14.77 -28.60 0.02
C PHE A 4 14.98 -27.36 -0.88
N ILE A 5 14.09 -27.21 -1.83
CA ILE A 5 14.19 -26.10 -2.77
C ILE A 5 13.33 -24.97 -2.29
N VAL A 6 13.97 -23.85 -1.99
CA VAL A 6 13.26 -22.64 -1.60
C VAL A 6 13.27 -21.71 -2.79
N THR A 7 12.10 -21.56 -3.39
CA THR A 7 11.95 -20.60 -4.46
C THR A 7 11.83 -19.20 -3.85
N PRO A 8 12.62 -18.24 -4.34
CA PRO A 8 12.48 -16.90 -3.83
C PRO A 8 11.05 -16.41 -4.05
N LYS A 9 10.49 -15.82 -3.02
CA LYS A 9 9.19 -15.22 -3.16
C LYS A 9 9.29 -14.08 -4.16
N GLU A 10 8.44 -14.12 -5.15
CA GLU A 10 8.40 -13.01 -6.09
C GLU A 10 7.87 -11.79 -5.36
N ASP A 11 8.74 -10.84 -5.14
CA ASP A 11 8.41 -9.65 -4.39
C ASP A 11 7.83 -8.61 -5.34
N LYS A 12 6.51 -8.50 -5.30
CA LYS A 12 5.80 -7.55 -6.15
C LYS A 12 5.74 -6.17 -5.53
N ASN A 13 6.29 -6.03 -4.34
CA ASN A 13 6.25 -4.78 -3.61
C ASN A 13 7.64 -4.18 -3.52
N ILE A 14 7.71 -2.90 -3.64
CA ILE A 14 8.95 -2.17 -3.39
C ILE A 14 8.71 -1.14 -2.30
N THR A 15 9.77 -0.86 -1.57
CA THR A 15 9.67 0.13 -0.52
C THR A 15 9.83 1.53 -1.10
N MET A 16 8.91 2.39 -0.76
CA MET A 16 8.95 3.77 -1.22
C MET A 16 8.66 4.68 -0.04
N THR A 17 9.42 5.73 0.09
CA THR A 17 9.23 6.70 1.16
C THR A 17 8.56 7.93 0.59
N ILE A 18 7.45 8.32 1.20
CA ILE A 18 6.73 9.52 0.80
C ILE A 18 6.42 10.34 2.04
N ARG A 19 6.22 11.61 1.81
CA ARG A 19 5.74 12.50 2.87
C ARG A 19 4.23 12.61 2.75
N ILE A 20 3.56 12.46 3.87
CA ILE A 20 2.12 12.64 3.89
C ILE A 20 1.75 13.60 4.99
N ASP A 21 0.59 14.21 4.85
CA ASP A 21 0.04 15.11 5.83
C ASP A 21 -0.19 14.38 7.15
N LYS A 22 0.14 15.05 8.24
CA LYS A 22 0.03 14.46 9.56
C LYS A 22 -1.40 14.06 9.88
N THR A 23 -2.35 14.88 9.51
CA THR A 23 -3.77 14.59 9.72
C THR A 23 -4.18 13.34 8.94
N LEU A 24 -3.70 13.22 7.72
CA LEU A 24 -3.97 12.06 6.89
C LEU A 24 -3.42 10.78 7.51
N GLN A 25 -2.22 10.87 8.06
CA GLN A 25 -1.61 9.73 8.75
C GLN A 25 -2.46 9.27 9.93
N GLU A 26 -2.98 10.22 10.71
CA GLU A 26 -3.82 9.90 11.84
C GLU A 26 -5.12 9.23 11.42
N GLU A 27 -5.69 9.70 10.33
CA GLU A 27 -6.91 9.11 9.79
C GLU A 27 -6.68 7.67 9.35
N TYR A 28 -5.54 7.38 8.73
CA TYR A 28 -5.20 6.01 8.35
C TYR A 28 -4.94 5.14 9.57
N ASN A 29 -4.36 5.70 10.61
CA ASN A 29 -4.15 4.95 11.85
C ASN A 29 -5.49 4.53 12.47
N ILE A 30 -6.45 5.43 12.47
CA ILE A 30 -7.79 5.15 13.00
C ILE A 30 -8.48 4.09 12.13
N LEU A 31 -8.39 4.24 10.83
CA LEU A 31 -9.01 3.31 9.91
C LEU A 31 -8.40 1.92 10.03
N SER A 32 -7.09 1.86 10.21
CA SER A 32 -6.37 0.60 10.41
C SER A 32 -6.91 -0.13 11.64
N ALA A 33 -7.12 0.59 12.72
CA ALA A 33 -7.65 0.01 13.95
C ALA A 33 -9.08 -0.49 13.75
N LYS A 34 -9.89 0.24 13.00
CA LYS A 34 -11.29 -0.12 12.77
C LYS A 34 -11.45 -1.32 11.85
N THR A 35 -10.60 -1.43 10.85
CA THR A 35 -10.76 -2.46 9.83
C THR A 35 -9.89 -3.67 10.07
N ASN A 36 -9.01 -3.60 11.05
CA ASN A 36 -8.04 -4.65 11.33
C ASN A 36 -7.15 -4.95 10.11
N ARG A 37 -6.91 -3.94 9.30
CA ARG A 37 -6.00 -4.02 8.16
C ARG A 37 -4.80 -3.13 8.44
N SER A 38 -3.66 -3.52 7.90
CA SER A 38 -2.46 -2.72 8.08
C SER A 38 -2.59 -1.39 7.34
N ARG A 39 -1.87 -0.40 7.86
CA ARG A 39 -1.84 0.91 7.24
C ARG A 39 -1.31 0.83 5.82
N ASN A 40 -0.30 -0.01 5.60
CA ASN A 40 0.26 -0.20 4.26
C ASN A 40 -0.77 -0.75 3.28
N GLU A 41 -1.58 -1.70 3.73
CA GLU A 41 -2.64 -2.24 2.89
C GLU A 41 -3.63 -1.16 2.48
N LEU A 42 -4.07 -0.38 3.47
CA LEU A 42 -5.06 0.66 3.21
C LEU A 42 -4.53 1.73 2.26
N ILE A 43 -3.28 2.12 2.47
CA ILE A 43 -2.66 3.13 1.63
C ILE A 43 -2.48 2.60 0.21
N SER A 44 -2.03 1.35 0.08
CA SER A 44 -1.88 0.74 -1.25
C SER A 44 -3.21 0.67 -1.99
N MET A 45 -4.27 0.30 -1.29
CA MET A 45 -5.60 0.25 -1.88
C MET A 45 -6.05 1.63 -2.33
N ALA A 46 -5.80 2.63 -1.51
CA ALA A 46 -6.18 4.00 -1.83
C ALA A 46 -5.41 4.52 -3.03
N LEU A 47 -4.12 4.23 -3.10
CA LEU A 47 -3.29 4.63 -4.23
C LEU A 47 -3.77 3.99 -5.52
N ARG A 48 -4.12 2.71 -5.45
CA ARG A 48 -4.64 1.99 -6.62
C ARG A 48 -5.96 2.59 -7.07
N TYR A 49 -6.85 2.83 -6.12
CA TYR A 49 -8.14 3.43 -6.41
C TYR A 49 -7.98 4.81 -7.05
N ALA A 50 -7.11 5.62 -6.48
CA ALA A 50 -6.89 6.97 -6.98
C ALA A 50 -6.35 6.94 -8.41
N LEU A 51 -5.39 6.06 -8.67
CA LEU A 51 -4.80 5.95 -10.00
C LEU A 51 -5.81 5.50 -11.04
N ASP A 52 -6.63 4.50 -10.68
CA ASP A 52 -7.64 3.97 -11.59
C ASP A 52 -8.74 4.98 -11.89
N ASN A 53 -8.97 5.91 -10.99
CA ASN A 53 -10.04 6.90 -11.13
C ASN A 53 -9.50 8.30 -11.40
N MET A 54 -8.22 8.40 -11.67
CA MET A 54 -7.60 9.70 -11.93
C MET A 54 -7.85 10.11 -13.37
N GLU A 55 -8.26 11.34 -13.54
CA GLU A 55 -8.47 11.90 -14.85
C GLU A 55 -7.36 12.91 -15.15
N LEU A 56 -6.65 12.65 -16.23
CA LEU A 56 -5.57 13.55 -16.62
C LEU A 56 -6.14 14.72 -17.40
N GLN A 57 -6.00 15.91 -16.85
CA GLN A 57 -6.44 17.11 -17.52
C GLN A 57 -5.26 17.78 -18.19
N ASN A 58 -5.33 17.88 -19.50
CA ASN A 58 -4.34 18.63 -20.27
C ASN A 58 -4.82 20.05 -20.44
N LYS A 59 -3.98 20.97 -20.02
CA LYS A 59 -4.25 22.38 -20.26
C LYS A 59 -3.53 22.84 -21.51
#